data_602195d6e11b8d334d97877d991d870b
#
_entry.id   602195d6e11b8d334d97877d991d870b
#
_cell.length_a   1.000
_cell.length_b   1.000
_cell.length_c   1.000
_cell.angle_alpha   90.00
_cell.angle_beta   90.00
_cell.angle_gamma   90.00
#
_symmetry.space_group_name_H-M   'P 1'
#
loop_
_entity.id
_entity.type
_entity.pdbx_description
1 polymer ?
#
loop_
_entity_poly.entity_id
_entity_poly.type
_entity_poly.pdbx_seq_one_letter_code
_entity_poly.pdbx_strand_id
1 'polypeptide(L)'
;MNAQPSGLLDWACEQQRFCVNAMLRAVSATTLVKHRPAMGQTIRPARGSILASPEMAAYDPKPDYFFHWLRDSALVADALREAIEDGTLAPSGVEHLADFVDFSLRLCRLDGPSFLREGGYPETVEPSFQQHVRSRAEIAEIVGDRILGEGRHNADGGLDVLKWGRPQNDGPALRALAVMRFFTLDAFRARTRDAALTLLRYDLDYTLSHWRLPCCDLWEETNGFHYHTRLVQQSALAQGATFWTTEGDAERAKACADAARALLAELDSHFDPEDGVYRGRLAETGPNAPPPRRLDIAVVIAAIHAGRRAGTHSVTDPKMLATLFALERLFEEEYPINRARPADCAPALGRYAGDSYFSGGAYYFSTLGAAQFCFLLAQAAGEGEEVPVTGESRAPLAAMLRTSAALPEGALAGRFREALAEAALRRGDMYLATVRRFTPASRELAEQFSQHDGAPSSADNLTWSYACFVTALAARRRALEAMAAAGVS
;
A
#
# COMPACT_ATOMS: atom_id res chain seq x y z
N MET A 1 -31.88 17.34 23.14
CA MET A 1 -32.02 16.71 21.81
C MET A 1 -30.80 15.81 21.65
N ASN A 2 -30.95 14.50 21.88
CA ASN A 2 -29.88 13.53 21.65
C ASN A 2 -29.74 13.40 20.12
N ALA A 3 -28.65 13.90 19.56
CA ALA A 3 -28.25 13.55 18.21
C ALA A 3 -28.14 12.04 18.13
N GLN A 4 -28.95 11.39 17.31
CA GLN A 4 -28.73 9.98 16.97
C GLN A 4 -27.29 9.88 16.45
N PRO A 5 -26.52 8.84 16.86
CA PRO A 5 -25.19 8.66 16.33
C PRO A 5 -25.31 8.59 14.79
N SER A 6 -24.58 9.46 14.09
CA SER A 6 -24.51 9.42 12.62
C SER A 6 -24.24 7.99 12.19
N GLY A 7 -24.94 7.49 11.15
CA GLY A 7 -24.73 6.15 10.63
C GLY A 7 -23.27 5.90 10.27
N LEU A 8 -22.86 4.64 10.11
CA LEU A 8 -21.48 4.32 9.70
C LEU A 8 -21.10 5.05 8.40
N LEU A 9 -22.03 5.10 7.45
CA LEU A 9 -21.79 5.71 6.13
C LEU A 9 -21.67 7.24 6.19
N ASP A 10 -22.48 7.91 7.01
CA ASP A 10 -22.36 9.36 7.21
C ASP A 10 -20.99 9.70 7.81
N TRP A 11 -20.57 8.94 8.85
CA TRP A 11 -19.25 9.07 9.42
C TRP A 11 -18.14 8.82 8.38
N ALA A 12 -18.28 7.78 7.55
CA ALA A 12 -17.29 7.42 6.53
C ALA A 12 -17.13 8.53 5.48
N CYS A 13 -18.24 9.13 5.02
CA CYS A 13 -18.19 10.27 4.10
C CYS A 13 -17.50 11.50 4.70
N GLU A 14 -17.76 11.81 5.98
CA GLU A 14 -17.07 12.90 6.67
C GLU A 14 -15.59 12.59 6.89
N GLN A 15 -15.27 11.34 7.28
CA GLN A 15 -13.90 10.90 7.46
C GLN A 15 -13.11 10.91 6.15
N GLN A 16 -13.74 10.57 5.01
CA GLN A 16 -13.09 10.64 3.69
C GLN A 16 -12.67 12.07 3.35
N ARG A 17 -13.57 13.05 3.55
CA ARG A 17 -13.22 14.47 3.35
C ARG A 17 -12.08 14.91 4.26
N PHE A 18 -12.10 14.47 5.52
CA PHE A 18 -11.00 14.72 6.45
C PHE A 18 -9.69 14.11 5.95
N CYS A 19 -9.70 12.83 5.51
CA CYS A 19 -8.53 12.13 4.99
C CYS A 19 -7.92 12.83 3.77
N VAL A 20 -8.74 13.26 2.81
CA VAL A 20 -8.28 14.03 1.64
C VAL A 20 -7.59 15.32 2.08
N ASN A 21 -8.20 16.09 2.98
CA ASN A 21 -7.59 17.32 3.50
C ASN A 21 -6.30 17.04 4.31
N ALA A 22 -6.25 15.95 5.05
CA ALA A 22 -5.07 15.54 5.81
C ALA A 22 -3.91 15.15 4.88
N MET A 23 -4.17 14.40 3.79
CA MET A 23 -3.17 14.11 2.77
C MET A 23 -2.64 15.41 2.11
N LEU A 24 -3.51 16.36 1.78
CA LEU A 24 -3.09 17.63 1.16
C LEU A 24 -2.15 18.46 2.06
N ARG A 25 -2.19 18.30 3.40
CA ARG A 25 -1.21 18.93 4.29
C ARG A 25 0.21 18.38 4.13
N ALA A 26 0.34 17.16 3.63
CA ALA A 26 1.62 16.49 3.41
C ALA A 26 2.12 16.61 1.95
N VAL A 27 1.23 16.99 1.02
CA VAL A 27 1.53 17.15 -0.40
C VAL A 27 2.05 18.56 -0.67
N SER A 28 3.25 18.67 -1.27
CA SER A 28 3.88 19.97 -1.55
C SER A 28 3.92 20.89 -0.31
N ALA A 29 4.26 20.35 0.83
CA ALA A 29 4.18 21.03 2.14
C ALA A 29 5.31 22.10 2.30
N THR A 30 5.48 22.97 1.33
CA THR A 30 6.61 23.90 1.16
C THR A 30 6.75 24.95 2.27
N THR A 31 5.73 25.12 3.09
CA THR A 31 5.75 26.03 4.26
C THR A 31 6.33 25.39 5.52
N LEU A 32 6.42 24.05 5.55
CA LEU A 32 7.02 23.32 6.67
C LEU A 32 8.54 23.37 6.62
N VAL A 33 9.16 23.34 7.80
CA VAL A 33 10.63 23.31 7.96
C VAL A 33 10.98 22.31 9.03
N LYS A 34 11.71 21.29 8.69
CA LYS A 34 12.24 20.28 9.60
C LYS A 34 13.70 20.53 9.90
N HIS A 35 14.03 20.71 11.17
CA HIS A 35 15.41 20.76 11.64
C HIS A 35 15.81 19.38 12.19
N ARG A 36 16.99 18.90 11.79
CA ARG A 36 17.67 17.69 12.30
C ARG A 36 19.01 18.09 12.91
N PRO A 37 19.02 18.54 14.17
CA PRO A 37 20.24 19.10 14.79
C PRO A 37 21.40 18.13 14.80
N ALA A 38 21.17 16.84 15.07
CA ALA A 38 22.21 15.81 15.09
C ALA A 38 23.01 15.68 13.77
N MET A 39 22.49 16.21 12.67
CA MET A 39 23.12 16.20 11.35
C MET A 39 23.31 17.62 10.78
N GLY A 40 22.98 18.65 11.52
CA GLY A 40 23.00 20.02 11.02
C GLY A 40 22.11 20.28 9.80
N GLN A 41 21.11 19.43 9.55
CA GLN A 41 20.25 19.51 8.38
C GLN A 41 18.98 20.33 8.63
N THR A 42 18.58 21.08 7.60
CA THR A 42 17.28 21.77 7.56
C THR A 42 16.60 21.39 6.26
N ILE A 43 15.45 20.72 6.36
CA ILE A 43 14.70 20.20 5.21
C ILE A 43 13.46 21.08 5.01
N ARG A 44 13.28 21.60 3.80
CA ARG A 44 12.08 22.25 3.29
C ARG A 44 11.47 21.39 2.21
N PRO A 45 10.25 20.85 2.37
CA PRO A 45 9.61 20.09 1.32
C PRO A 45 9.53 20.89 0.01
N ALA A 46 9.89 20.24 -1.07
CA ALA A 46 9.77 20.82 -2.40
C ALA A 46 8.36 20.56 -2.96
N ARG A 47 7.96 21.37 -3.92
CA ARG A 47 6.73 21.16 -4.67
C ARG A 47 6.74 19.78 -5.34
N GLY A 48 5.66 19.03 -5.19
CA GLY A 48 5.49 17.65 -5.67
C GLY A 48 5.98 16.58 -4.72
N SER A 49 6.71 16.91 -3.63
CA SER A 49 7.01 15.93 -2.60
C SER A 49 5.75 15.56 -1.80
N ILE A 50 5.71 14.33 -1.31
CA ILE A 50 4.65 13.83 -0.44
C ILE A 50 5.31 13.25 0.80
N LEU A 51 5.05 13.83 1.96
CA LEU A 51 5.57 13.37 3.24
C LEU A 51 4.81 12.13 3.71
N ALA A 52 5.50 11.12 4.22
CA ALA A 52 4.82 10.00 4.87
C ALA A 52 4.09 10.45 6.14
N SER A 53 4.67 11.41 6.87
CA SER A 53 3.97 12.17 7.92
C SER A 53 4.48 13.62 7.93
N PRO A 54 3.60 14.63 8.03
CA PRO A 54 4.00 16.03 8.14
C PRO A 54 4.44 16.41 9.57
N GLU A 55 4.45 15.47 10.51
CA GLU A 55 4.74 15.73 11.92
C GLU A 55 6.24 15.98 12.18
N MET A 56 6.53 16.83 13.15
CA MET A 56 7.90 17.20 13.54
C MET A 56 8.47 16.26 14.61
N ALA A 57 8.20 14.95 14.48
CA ALA A 57 8.72 13.93 15.39
C ALA A 57 10.26 13.79 15.28
N ALA A 58 10.90 13.27 16.33
CA ALA A 58 12.35 13.18 16.44
C ALA A 58 12.81 11.81 16.98
N TYR A 59 12.21 10.73 16.53
CA TYR A 59 12.47 9.32 16.85
C TYR A 59 11.99 8.84 18.24
N ASP A 60 11.94 9.68 19.24
CA ASP A 60 11.45 9.36 20.57
C ASP A 60 10.54 10.51 21.08
N PRO A 61 9.30 10.22 21.46
CA PRO A 61 8.64 8.91 21.52
C PRO A 61 8.01 8.44 20.18
N LYS A 62 8.13 9.19 19.10
CA LYS A 62 7.50 8.91 17.80
C LYS A 62 8.53 8.94 16.67
N PRO A 63 8.37 8.10 15.62
CA PRO A 63 9.34 8.01 14.52
C PRO A 63 9.35 9.29 13.68
N ASP A 64 10.52 9.64 13.14
CA ASP A 64 10.65 10.71 12.14
C ASP A 64 10.26 10.17 10.75
N TYR A 65 9.04 10.44 10.32
CA TYR A 65 8.54 10.11 9.00
C TYR A 65 8.42 11.34 8.08
N PHE A 66 9.15 12.39 8.40
CA PHE A 66 9.24 13.60 7.56
C PHE A 66 10.12 13.38 6.34
N PHE A 67 9.78 12.37 5.54
CA PHE A 67 10.47 11.94 4.32
C PHE A 67 9.46 11.65 3.22
N HIS A 68 9.96 11.58 1.99
CA HIS A 68 9.23 11.12 0.81
C HIS A 68 9.65 9.68 0.51
N TRP A 69 8.81 8.69 0.85
CA TRP A 69 8.94 7.32 0.42
C TRP A 69 8.35 7.14 -0.98
N LEU A 70 9.02 6.38 -1.86
CA LEU A 70 8.49 6.10 -3.19
C LEU A 70 7.18 5.32 -3.13
N ARG A 71 7.07 4.32 -2.25
CA ARG A 71 5.86 3.53 -2.00
C ARG A 71 4.72 4.39 -1.49
N ASP A 72 4.92 5.05 -0.35
CA ASP A 72 3.88 5.83 0.33
C ASP A 72 3.35 6.95 -0.56
N SER A 73 4.26 7.66 -1.22
CA SER A 73 3.89 8.76 -2.09
C SER A 73 3.10 8.32 -3.33
N ALA A 74 3.40 7.14 -3.88
CA ALA A 74 2.63 6.56 -4.99
C ALA A 74 1.20 6.20 -4.56
N LEU A 75 1.05 5.61 -3.36
CA LEU A 75 -0.26 5.25 -2.80
C LEU A 75 -1.10 6.50 -2.48
N VAL A 76 -0.48 7.53 -1.92
CA VAL A 76 -1.15 8.81 -1.64
C VAL A 76 -1.56 9.51 -2.94
N ALA A 77 -0.70 9.53 -3.95
CA ALA A 77 -1.02 10.13 -5.25
C ALA A 77 -2.17 9.38 -5.96
N ASP A 78 -2.21 8.03 -5.89
CA ASP A 78 -3.35 7.26 -6.42
C ASP A 78 -4.65 7.50 -5.63
N ALA A 79 -4.58 7.67 -4.31
CA ALA A 79 -5.73 8.06 -3.51
C ALA A 79 -6.26 9.47 -3.84
N LEU A 80 -5.37 10.41 -4.18
CA LEU A 80 -5.80 11.73 -4.69
C LEU A 80 -6.49 11.62 -6.05
N ARG A 81 -6.02 10.73 -6.94
CA ARG A 81 -6.72 10.44 -8.20
C ARG A 81 -8.14 9.92 -7.93
N GLU A 82 -8.30 8.94 -7.03
CA GLU A 82 -9.63 8.44 -6.62
C GLU A 82 -10.53 9.57 -6.09
N ALA A 83 -9.95 10.47 -5.28
CA ALA A 83 -10.69 11.61 -4.75
C ALA A 83 -11.11 12.65 -5.82
N ILE A 84 -10.32 12.79 -6.89
CA ILE A 84 -10.69 13.62 -8.06
C ILE A 84 -11.82 12.94 -8.83
N GLU A 85 -11.73 11.64 -9.09
CA GLU A 85 -12.75 10.89 -9.84
C GLU A 85 -14.11 10.86 -9.12
N ASP A 86 -14.11 10.79 -7.79
CA ASP A 86 -15.35 10.78 -7.01
C ASP A 86 -15.88 12.18 -6.63
N GLY A 87 -15.13 13.23 -6.97
CA GLY A 87 -15.50 14.61 -6.71
C GLY A 87 -15.26 15.08 -5.26
N THR A 88 -14.64 14.26 -4.40
CA THR A 88 -14.23 14.67 -3.05
C THR A 88 -13.10 15.70 -3.10
N LEU A 89 -12.25 15.62 -4.12
CA LEU A 89 -11.26 16.62 -4.47
C LEU A 89 -11.64 17.29 -5.80
N ALA A 90 -11.53 18.62 -5.86
CA ALA A 90 -11.83 19.37 -7.07
C ALA A 90 -10.95 18.93 -8.27
N PRO A 91 -11.43 19.05 -9.53
CA PRO A 91 -10.66 18.66 -10.72
C PRO A 91 -9.29 19.35 -10.84
N SER A 92 -9.10 20.54 -10.25
CA SER A 92 -7.80 21.21 -10.15
C SER A 92 -6.77 20.43 -9.33
N GLY A 93 -7.19 19.45 -8.53
CA GLY A 93 -6.31 18.53 -7.81
C GLY A 93 -5.35 17.76 -8.73
N VAL A 94 -5.62 17.69 -10.02
CA VAL A 94 -4.72 17.12 -11.03
C VAL A 94 -3.35 17.80 -11.05
N GLU A 95 -3.25 19.05 -10.55
CA GLU A 95 -1.98 19.76 -10.40
C GLU A 95 -1.05 19.06 -9.42
N HIS A 96 -1.58 18.48 -8.33
CA HIS A 96 -0.79 17.71 -7.37
C HIS A 96 -0.17 16.46 -8.02
N LEU A 97 -0.91 15.80 -8.93
CA LEU A 97 -0.42 14.62 -9.65
C LEU A 97 0.68 15.01 -10.66
N ALA A 98 0.53 16.15 -11.35
CA ALA A 98 1.55 16.67 -12.25
C ALA A 98 2.82 17.04 -11.48
N ASP A 99 2.69 17.77 -10.37
CA ASP A 99 3.82 18.14 -9.50
C ASP A 99 4.55 16.92 -8.93
N PHE A 100 3.79 15.85 -8.56
CA PHE A 100 4.34 14.58 -8.12
C PHE A 100 5.20 13.91 -9.21
N VAL A 101 4.74 13.92 -10.46
CA VAL A 101 5.51 13.38 -11.60
C VAL A 101 6.80 14.19 -11.80
N ASP A 102 6.72 15.52 -11.77
CA ASP A 102 7.89 16.39 -11.92
C ASP A 102 8.91 16.21 -10.78
N PHE A 103 8.44 16.08 -9.55
CA PHE A 103 9.30 15.79 -8.40
C PHE A 103 9.96 14.41 -8.54
N SER A 104 9.19 13.39 -8.89
CA SER A 104 9.68 12.03 -9.11
C SER A 104 10.76 11.98 -10.19
N LEU A 105 10.60 12.71 -11.29
CA LEU A 105 11.61 12.80 -12.33
C LEU A 105 12.93 13.48 -11.86
N ARG A 106 12.82 14.44 -10.93
CA ARG A 106 14.03 15.01 -10.31
C ARG A 106 14.77 13.96 -9.47
N LEU A 107 14.03 13.14 -8.70
CA LEU A 107 14.60 12.05 -7.91
C LEU A 107 15.30 11.01 -8.80
N CYS A 108 14.72 10.64 -9.94
CA CYS A 108 15.32 9.68 -10.88
C CYS A 108 16.66 10.14 -11.46
N ARG A 109 17.00 11.44 -11.37
CA ARG A 109 18.22 12.04 -11.90
C ARG A 109 19.27 12.31 -10.83
N LEU A 110 19.00 11.97 -9.58
CA LEU A 110 19.98 12.10 -8.51
C LEU A 110 21.12 11.10 -8.70
N ASP A 111 22.32 11.51 -8.33
CA ASP A 111 23.46 10.61 -8.17
C ASP A 111 24.30 11.02 -6.96
N GLY A 112 24.86 10.02 -6.30
CA GLY A 112 25.62 10.20 -5.08
C GLY A 112 26.87 11.07 -5.26
N PRO A 113 27.70 10.89 -6.30
CA PRO A 113 28.86 11.73 -6.55
C PRO A 113 28.52 13.22 -6.69
N SER A 114 27.46 13.57 -7.43
CA SER A 114 27.01 14.97 -7.56
C SER A 114 26.49 15.51 -6.24
N PHE A 115 25.65 14.75 -5.54
CA PHE A 115 25.14 15.09 -4.21
C PHE A 115 26.28 15.42 -3.23
N LEU A 116 27.36 14.63 -3.23
CA LEU A 116 28.51 14.86 -2.38
C LEU A 116 29.30 16.13 -2.77
N ARG A 117 29.45 16.41 -4.08
CA ARG A 117 30.16 17.62 -4.58
C ARG A 117 29.38 18.88 -4.27
N GLU A 118 28.05 18.83 -4.30
CA GLU A 118 27.17 19.97 -4.06
C GLU A 118 26.93 20.26 -2.58
N GLY A 119 27.60 19.53 -1.68
CA GLY A 119 27.50 19.73 -0.24
C GLY A 119 26.21 19.18 0.38
N GLY A 120 25.54 18.24 -0.28
CA GLY A 120 24.31 17.59 0.23
C GLY A 120 24.55 16.66 1.43
N TYR A 121 25.81 16.23 1.64
CA TYR A 121 26.16 15.40 2.80
C TYR A 121 26.45 16.29 4.02
N PRO A 122 25.98 15.91 5.24
CA PRO A 122 26.20 16.68 6.46
C PRO A 122 27.71 16.98 6.69
N GLU A 123 28.04 18.24 6.96
CA GLU A 123 29.40 18.63 7.32
C GLU A 123 29.77 18.11 8.72
N THR A 124 28.80 18.13 9.63
CA THR A 124 28.97 17.68 11.01
C THR A 124 27.83 16.73 11.38
N VAL A 125 28.19 15.62 12.02
CA VAL A 125 27.24 14.65 12.60
C VAL A 125 27.61 14.47 14.06
N GLU A 126 26.67 14.60 14.96
CA GLU A 126 26.91 14.36 16.38
C GLU A 126 27.50 12.96 16.60
N PRO A 127 28.52 12.79 17.48
CA PRO A 127 29.19 11.51 17.67
C PRO A 127 28.23 10.35 18.00
N SER A 128 27.21 10.60 18.82
CA SER A 128 26.17 9.62 19.17
C SER A 128 25.31 9.18 17.98
N PHE A 129 25.22 10.01 16.95
CA PHE A 129 24.36 9.78 15.78
C PHE A 129 25.11 9.20 14.58
N GLN A 130 26.46 9.21 14.57
CA GLN A 130 27.29 8.74 13.44
C GLN A 130 26.98 7.29 13.02
N GLN A 131 26.65 6.41 13.98
CA GLN A 131 26.28 5.01 13.69
C GLN A 131 25.06 4.86 12.79
N HIS A 132 24.18 5.87 12.75
CA HIS A 132 22.94 5.88 11.97
C HIS A 132 23.11 6.52 10.59
N VAL A 133 24.27 7.09 10.28
CA VAL A 133 24.53 7.78 9.02
C VAL A 133 25.37 6.89 8.09
N ARG A 134 25.03 6.88 6.81
CA ARG A 134 25.80 6.23 5.74
C ARG A 134 27.13 6.96 5.55
N SER A 135 28.16 6.24 5.22
CA SER A 135 29.44 6.83 4.85
C SER A 135 29.35 7.56 3.50
N ARG A 136 30.28 8.51 3.26
CA ARG A 136 30.41 9.16 1.95
C ARG A 136 30.68 8.16 0.83
N ALA A 137 31.38 7.06 1.11
CA ALA A 137 31.64 5.99 0.15
C ALA A 137 30.34 5.29 -0.27
N GLU A 138 29.46 4.93 0.68
CA GLU A 138 28.17 4.33 0.40
C GLU A 138 27.26 5.27 -0.42
N ILE A 139 27.29 6.58 -0.14
CA ILE A 139 26.56 7.57 -0.94
C ILE A 139 27.15 7.66 -2.36
N ALA A 140 28.47 7.63 -2.53
CA ALA A 140 29.11 7.70 -3.83
C ALA A 140 28.79 6.51 -4.75
N GLU A 141 28.34 5.38 -4.19
CA GLU A 141 27.94 4.21 -4.96
C GLU A 141 26.53 4.35 -5.59
N ILE A 142 25.75 5.37 -5.20
CA ILE A 142 24.41 5.61 -5.76
C ILE A 142 24.58 6.24 -7.13
N VAL A 143 24.65 5.41 -8.17
CA VAL A 143 24.80 5.82 -9.57
C VAL A 143 23.84 5.07 -10.48
N GLY A 144 23.41 5.71 -11.56
CA GLY A 144 22.51 5.13 -12.55
C GLY A 144 21.15 4.75 -11.93
N ASP A 145 20.69 3.55 -12.21
CA ASP A 145 19.39 3.06 -11.75
C ASP A 145 19.33 2.69 -10.26
N ARG A 146 20.48 2.60 -9.57
CA ARG A 146 20.51 2.37 -8.11
C ARG A 146 19.70 3.40 -7.33
N ILE A 147 19.53 4.62 -7.86
CA ILE A 147 18.73 5.66 -7.24
C ILE A 147 17.26 5.24 -7.07
N LEU A 148 16.74 4.41 -7.95
CA LEU A 148 15.37 3.92 -7.89
C LEU A 148 15.15 2.85 -6.81
N GLY A 149 16.22 2.24 -6.32
CA GLY A 149 16.22 1.35 -5.15
C GLY A 149 16.31 2.08 -3.80
N GLU A 150 16.53 3.40 -3.81
CA GLU A 150 16.44 4.22 -2.60
C GLU A 150 14.97 4.33 -2.16
N GLY A 151 14.58 3.62 -1.09
CA GLY A 151 13.18 3.55 -0.66
C GLY A 151 12.59 4.90 -0.28
N ARG A 152 13.43 5.81 0.27
CA ARG A 152 13.02 7.16 0.67
C ARG A 152 14.06 8.23 0.36
N HIS A 153 13.57 9.46 0.25
CA HIS A 153 14.33 10.66 -0.02
C HIS A 153 13.96 11.77 0.97
N ASN A 154 14.84 12.73 1.18
CA ASN A 154 14.43 13.96 1.84
C ASN A 154 13.36 14.68 1.01
N ALA A 155 12.41 15.31 1.66
CA ALA A 155 11.29 15.96 0.97
C ALA A 155 11.67 17.19 0.15
N ASP A 156 12.89 17.73 0.33
CA ASP A 156 13.48 18.79 -0.51
C ASP A 156 13.99 18.26 -1.87
N GLY A 157 14.05 16.94 -2.03
CA GLY A 157 14.57 16.26 -3.22
C GLY A 157 16.01 15.79 -3.07
N GLY A 158 16.61 15.88 -1.90
CA GLY A 158 17.94 15.35 -1.60
C GLY A 158 17.94 13.86 -1.24
N LEU A 159 19.12 13.24 -1.30
CA LEU A 159 19.29 11.86 -0.82
C LEU A 159 19.10 11.77 0.71
N ASP A 160 18.47 10.68 1.17
CA ASP A 160 18.51 10.31 2.57
C ASP A 160 19.88 9.72 2.91
N VAL A 161 20.59 10.38 3.82
CA VAL A 161 21.91 9.92 4.30
C VAL A 161 21.85 8.95 5.47
N LEU A 162 20.65 8.65 5.99
CA LEU A 162 20.49 7.71 7.09
C LEU A 162 20.60 6.26 6.60
N LYS A 163 21.13 5.40 7.47
CA LYS A 163 21.07 3.95 7.26
C LYS A 163 19.62 3.51 7.38
N TRP A 164 19.12 2.86 6.34
CA TRP A 164 17.76 2.35 6.26
C TRP A 164 17.70 1.10 5.39
N GLY A 165 16.59 0.36 5.44
CA GLY A 165 16.42 -0.84 4.60
C GLY A 165 16.47 -0.50 3.10
N ARG A 166 17.45 -1.02 2.37
CA ARG A 166 17.67 -0.83 0.93
C ARG A 166 18.27 -2.09 0.28
N PRO A 167 18.09 -2.30 -1.05
CA PRO A 167 17.16 -1.56 -1.91
C PRO A 167 15.69 -1.91 -1.60
N GLN A 168 14.75 -1.03 -1.99
CA GLN A 168 13.32 -1.30 -1.96
C GLN A 168 12.76 -1.27 -3.38
N ASN A 169 12.44 -2.45 -3.92
CA ASN A 169 12.08 -2.60 -5.32
C ASN A 169 10.56 -2.52 -5.57
N ASP A 170 9.76 -2.30 -4.54
CA ASP A 170 8.30 -2.11 -4.64
C ASP A 170 7.92 -0.68 -5.05
N GLY A 171 8.71 0.32 -4.63
CA GLY A 171 8.42 1.73 -4.86
C GLY A 171 8.25 2.09 -6.34
N PRO A 172 9.21 1.80 -7.23
CA PRO A 172 9.08 2.06 -8.67
C PRO A 172 7.88 1.34 -9.29
N ALA A 173 7.62 0.07 -8.92
CA ALA A 173 6.47 -0.69 -9.43
C ALA A 173 5.13 -0.06 -9.01
N LEU A 174 4.99 0.36 -7.75
CA LEU A 174 3.80 1.04 -7.25
C LEU A 174 3.62 2.42 -7.89
N ARG A 175 4.72 3.16 -8.12
CA ARG A 175 4.66 4.45 -8.80
C ARG A 175 4.25 4.29 -10.26
N ALA A 176 4.76 3.27 -10.96
CA ALA A 176 4.32 2.96 -12.31
C ALA A 176 2.82 2.62 -12.37
N LEU A 177 2.32 1.79 -11.44
CA LEU A 177 0.88 1.48 -11.34
C LEU A 177 0.03 2.74 -11.12
N ALA A 178 0.43 3.61 -10.20
CA ALA A 178 -0.28 4.86 -9.93
C ALA A 178 -0.28 5.77 -11.16
N VAL A 179 0.89 6.00 -11.77
CA VAL A 179 1.02 6.90 -12.94
C VAL A 179 0.23 6.37 -14.14
N MET A 180 0.21 5.05 -14.41
CA MET A 180 -0.64 4.49 -15.46
C MET A 180 -2.12 4.77 -15.21
N ARG A 181 -2.58 4.70 -13.96
CA ARG A 181 -3.96 5.01 -13.57
C ARG A 181 -4.29 6.50 -13.72
N PHE A 182 -3.32 7.42 -13.56
CA PHE A 182 -3.57 8.85 -13.78
C PHE A 182 -4.00 9.17 -15.22
N PHE A 183 -3.68 8.29 -16.18
CA PHE A 183 -4.12 8.44 -17.57
C PHE A 183 -5.64 8.27 -17.75
N THR A 184 -6.40 7.85 -16.73
CA THR A 184 -7.88 7.94 -16.78
C THR A 184 -8.38 9.38 -16.77
N LEU A 185 -7.59 10.32 -16.22
CA LEU A 185 -7.93 11.74 -16.13
C LEU A 185 -7.45 12.50 -17.37
N ASP A 186 -8.40 12.99 -18.18
CA ASP A 186 -8.10 13.76 -19.41
C ASP A 186 -7.24 15.00 -19.13
N ALA A 187 -7.53 15.70 -18.04
CA ALA A 187 -6.78 16.90 -17.64
C ALA A 187 -5.31 16.57 -17.30
N PHE A 188 -5.04 15.39 -16.73
CA PHE A 188 -3.68 14.92 -16.48
C PHE A 188 -2.95 14.63 -17.79
N ARG A 189 -3.58 13.89 -18.72
CA ARG A 189 -2.98 13.59 -20.03
C ARG A 189 -2.65 14.87 -20.81
N ALA A 190 -3.54 15.83 -20.81
CA ALA A 190 -3.33 17.09 -21.53
C ALA A 190 -2.17 17.92 -20.97
N ARG A 191 -1.90 17.79 -19.65
CA ARG A 191 -0.92 18.62 -18.95
C ARG A 191 0.48 18.02 -18.91
N THR A 192 0.60 16.70 -18.65
CA THR A 192 1.88 16.12 -18.19
C THR A 192 2.23 14.78 -18.87
N ARG A 193 1.58 14.47 -20.00
CA ARG A 193 1.75 13.17 -20.68
C ARG A 193 3.22 12.80 -20.92
N ASP A 194 4.03 13.67 -21.49
CA ASP A 194 5.43 13.35 -21.87
C ASP A 194 6.31 13.13 -20.64
N ALA A 195 6.11 13.91 -19.58
CA ALA A 195 6.79 13.73 -18.31
C ALA A 195 6.39 12.39 -17.66
N ALA A 196 5.09 12.06 -17.66
CA ALA A 196 4.58 10.80 -17.14
C ALA A 196 5.11 9.59 -17.93
N LEU A 197 5.15 9.64 -19.26
CA LEU A 197 5.76 8.60 -20.09
C LEU A 197 7.24 8.42 -19.79
N THR A 198 7.96 9.52 -19.53
CA THR A 198 9.38 9.46 -19.15
C THR A 198 9.55 8.80 -17.79
N LEU A 199 8.72 9.12 -16.81
CA LEU A 199 8.75 8.49 -15.48
C LEU A 199 8.41 7.01 -15.55
N LEU A 200 7.38 6.63 -16.35
CA LEU A 200 7.03 5.22 -16.57
C LEU A 200 8.17 4.40 -17.18
N ARG A 201 8.98 5.01 -18.07
CA ARG A 201 10.17 4.33 -18.61
C ARG A 201 11.18 4.05 -17.48
N TYR A 202 11.50 5.02 -16.64
CA TYR A 202 12.40 4.80 -15.51
C TYR A 202 11.91 3.66 -14.61
N ASP A 203 10.64 3.69 -14.22
CA ASP A 203 10.09 2.73 -13.26
C ASP A 203 9.95 1.32 -13.81
N LEU A 204 9.47 1.18 -15.06
CA LEU A 204 9.30 -0.13 -15.68
C LEU A 204 10.63 -0.73 -16.14
N ASP A 205 11.59 0.06 -16.65
CA ASP A 205 12.92 -0.41 -17.02
C ASP A 205 13.69 -0.88 -15.75
N TYR A 206 13.57 -0.15 -14.63
CA TYR A 206 14.08 -0.60 -13.33
C TYR A 206 13.43 -1.92 -12.88
N THR A 207 12.12 -2.01 -12.96
CA THR A 207 11.37 -3.22 -12.57
C THR A 207 11.79 -4.41 -13.42
N LEU A 208 11.96 -4.23 -14.74
CA LEU A 208 12.45 -5.26 -15.68
C LEU A 208 13.83 -5.79 -15.29
N SER A 209 14.74 -4.93 -14.83
CA SER A 209 16.10 -5.32 -14.47
C SER A 209 16.24 -5.90 -13.05
N HIS A 210 15.32 -5.59 -12.12
CA HIS A 210 15.51 -5.88 -10.69
C HIS A 210 14.52 -6.91 -10.10
N TRP A 211 13.49 -7.36 -10.80
CA TRP A 211 12.48 -8.26 -10.22
C TRP A 211 13.03 -9.64 -9.80
N ARG A 212 14.20 -10.04 -10.32
CA ARG A 212 14.90 -11.29 -9.92
C ARG A 212 15.87 -11.11 -8.76
N LEU A 213 16.02 -9.89 -8.25
CA LEU A 213 16.95 -9.60 -7.18
C LEU A 213 16.22 -9.51 -5.84
N PRO A 214 16.84 -9.96 -4.74
CA PRO A 214 16.29 -9.75 -3.41
C PRO A 214 16.29 -8.27 -3.07
N CYS A 215 15.36 -7.86 -2.19
CA CYS A 215 15.28 -6.48 -1.72
C CYS A 215 14.76 -6.43 -0.28
N CYS A 216 14.78 -5.27 0.32
CA CYS A 216 14.14 -5.04 1.61
C CYS A 216 12.62 -5.11 1.47
N ASP A 217 11.96 -5.63 2.50
CA ASP A 217 10.51 -5.77 2.52
C ASP A 217 9.77 -4.44 2.71
N LEU A 218 8.47 -4.50 2.53
CA LEU A 218 7.51 -3.42 2.79
C LEU A 218 7.64 -2.83 4.20
N TRP A 219 8.06 -3.66 5.18
CA TRP A 219 8.23 -3.25 6.59
C TRP A 219 9.62 -2.68 6.89
N GLU A 220 10.54 -2.76 5.91
CA GLU A 220 11.91 -2.26 6.01
C GLU A 220 12.76 -3.00 7.05
N GLU A 221 12.44 -4.27 7.30
CA GLU A 221 13.05 -5.11 8.34
C GLU A 221 13.99 -6.18 7.81
N THR A 222 13.66 -6.77 6.65
CA THR A 222 14.38 -7.94 6.16
C THR A 222 14.65 -7.87 4.67
N ASN A 223 15.82 -8.38 4.25
CA ASN A 223 16.13 -8.56 2.83
C ASN A 223 15.71 -9.96 2.37
N GLY A 224 15.24 -10.09 1.14
CA GLY A 224 14.80 -11.37 0.59
C GLY A 224 13.84 -11.24 -0.60
N PHE A 225 13.15 -12.34 -0.91
CA PHE A 225 12.09 -12.36 -1.92
C PHE A 225 10.73 -12.27 -1.23
N HIS A 226 10.09 -11.10 -1.35
CA HIS A 226 8.85 -10.78 -0.66
C HIS A 226 7.66 -10.85 -1.59
N TYR A 227 6.56 -11.48 -1.11
CA TYR A 227 5.34 -11.63 -1.89
C TYR A 227 4.78 -10.29 -2.36
N HIS A 228 4.73 -9.30 -1.45
CA HIS A 228 4.23 -7.96 -1.77
C HIS A 228 5.00 -7.35 -2.95
N THR A 229 6.31 -7.23 -2.83
CA THR A 229 7.15 -6.64 -3.88
C THR A 229 7.00 -7.36 -5.21
N ARG A 230 7.04 -8.70 -5.18
CA ARG A 230 6.94 -9.52 -6.40
C ARG A 230 5.58 -9.41 -7.09
N LEU A 231 4.48 -9.38 -6.32
CA LEU A 231 3.14 -9.25 -6.91
C LEU A 231 2.91 -7.84 -7.50
N VAL A 232 3.35 -6.77 -6.83
CA VAL A 232 3.21 -5.41 -7.40
C VAL A 232 4.12 -5.22 -8.61
N GLN A 233 5.32 -5.78 -8.63
CA GLN A 233 6.19 -5.80 -9.81
C GLN A 233 5.55 -6.56 -10.98
N GLN A 234 4.98 -7.73 -10.72
CA GLN A 234 4.26 -8.52 -11.72
C GLN A 234 3.11 -7.73 -12.33
N SER A 235 2.34 -7.05 -11.48
CA SER A 235 1.19 -6.27 -11.92
C SER A 235 1.61 -5.01 -12.69
N ALA A 236 2.66 -4.32 -12.24
CA ALA A 236 3.20 -3.17 -12.96
C ALA A 236 3.68 -3.54 -14.36
N LEU A 237 4.38 -4.68 -14.49
CA LEU A 237 4.82 -5.19 -15.79
C LEU A 237 3.65 -5.64 -16.67
N ALA A 238 2.65 -6.33 -16.11
CA ALA A 238 1.47 -6.78 -16.87
C ALA A 238 0.64 -5.60 -17.38
N GLN A 239 0.38 -4.61 -16.54
CA GLN A 239 -0.33 -3.38 -16.94
C GLN A 239 0.55 -2.52 -17.87
N GLY A 240 1.86 -2.47 -17.63
CA GLY A 240 2.84 -1.82 -18.49
C GLY A 240 2.86 -2.41 -19.91
N ALA A 241 2.71 -3.73 -20.06
CA ALA A 241 2.61 -4.36 -21.37
C ALA A 241 1.38 -3.86 -22.14
N THR A 242 0.21 -3.80 -21.49
CA THR A 242 -1.01 -3.26 -22.11
C THR A 242 -0.87 -1.76 -22.41
N PHE A 243 -0.31 -1.00 -21.49
CA PHE A 243 -0.09 0.43 -21.64
C PHE A 243 0.81 0.74 -22.84
N TRP A 244 1.99 0.10 -22.93
CA TRP A 244 2.92 0.32 -24.04
C TRP A 244 2.38 -0.18 -25.38
N THR A 245 1.53 -1.21 -25.39
CA THR A 245 0.79 -1.60 -26.60
C THR A 245 -0.10 -0.46 -27.09
N THR A 246 -0.81 0.20 -26.19
CA THR A 246 -1.68 1.35 -26.52
C THR A 246 -0.86 2.57 -26.99
N GLU A 247 0.31 2.78 -26.38
CA GLU A 247 1.25 3.85 -26.76
C GLU A 247 2.07 3.56 -28.03
N GLY A 248 1.95 2.33 -28.60
CA GLY A 248 2.64 1.93 -29.83
C GLY A 248 4.10 1.51 -29.66
N ASP A 249 4.58 1.30 -28.42
CA ASP A 249 5.92 0.80 -28.12
C ASP A 249 5.89 -0.74 -27.96
N ALA A 250 5.92 -1.44 -29.08
CA ALA A 250 5.80 -2.89 -29.14
C ALA A 250 6.98 -3.63 -28.47
N GLU A 251 8.17 -3.04 -28.46
CA GLU A 251 9.36 -3.64 -27.84
C GLU A 251 9.21 -3.65 -26.31
N ARG A 252 8.88 -2.50 -25.71
CA ARG A 252 8.61 -2.42 -24.27
C ARG A 252 7.40 -3.26 -23.86
N ALA A 253 6.34 -3.22 -24.65
CA ALA A 253 5.15 -4.04 -24.39
C ALA A 253 5.53 -5.53 -24.30
N LYS A 254 6.34 -6.02 -25.25
CA LYS A 254 6.81 -7.42 -25.25
C LYS A 254 7.71 -7.73 -24.06
N ALA A 255 8.67 -6.87 -23.74
CA ALA A 255 9.58 -7.07 -22.62
C ALA A 255 8.82 -7.15 -21.29
N CYS A 256 7.88 -6.23 -21.08
CA CYS A 256 7.00 -6.23 -19.90
C CYS A 256 6.13 -7.49 -19.84
N ALA A 257 5.52 -7.91 -20.94
CA ALA A 257 4.67 -9.11 -21.00
C ALA A 257 5.45 -10.39 -20.68
N ASP A 258 6.66 -10.52 -21.22
CA ASP A 258 7.50 -11.70 -20.99
C ASP A 258 7.96 -11.79 -19.53
N ALA A 259 8.39 -10.67 -18.94
CA ALA A 259 8.80 -10.60 -17.54
C ALA A 259 7.61 -10.81 -16.59
N ALA A 260 6.46 -10.21 -16.87
CA ALA A 260 5.24 -10.40 -16.08
C ALA A 260 4.80 -11.87 -16.03
N ARG A 261 4.88 -12.57 -17.16
CA ARG A 261 4.56 -14.01 -17.26
C ARG A 261 5.55 -14.87 -16.48
N ALA A 262 6.84 -14.57 -16.60
CA ALA A 262 7.88 -15.29 -15.89
C ALA A 262 7.73 -15.10 -14.35
N LEU A 263 7.50 -13.88 -13.91
CA LEU A 263 7.31 -13.59 -12.48
C LEU A 263 6.02 -14.21 -11.92
N LEU A 264 4.93 -14.22 -12.71
CA LEU A 264 3.68 -14.87 -12.31
C LEU A 264 3.86 -16.36 -12.04
N ALA A 265 4.66 -17.04 -12.88
CA ALA A 265 4.96 -18.47 -12.71
C ALA A 265 5.78 -18.76 -11.43
N GLU A 266 6.51 -17.78 -10.92
CA GLU A 266 7.30 -17.92 -9.70
C GLU A 266 6.51 -17.56 -8.42
N LEU A 267 5.40 -16.81 -8.52
CA LEU A 267 4.64 -16.36 -7.36
C LEU A 267 4.01 -17.50 -6.54
N ASP A 268 3.64 -18.60 -7.21
CA ASP A 268 3.11 -19.79 -6.52
C ASP A 268 4.12 -20.44 -5.56
N SER A 269 5.43 -20.15 -5.67
CA SER A 269 6.43 -20.60 -4.71
C SER A 269 6.23 -20.05 -3.30
N HIS A 270 5.46 -18.97 -3.16
CA HIS A 270 5.07 -18.43 -1.86
C HIS A 270 3.94 -19.20 -1.17
N PHE A 271 3.25 -20.09 -1.89
CA PHE A 271 2.18 -20.86 -1.27
C PHE A 271 2.75 -21.97 -0.38
N ASP A 272 2.26 -22.02 0.86
CA ASP A 272 2.55 -23.09 1.79
C ASP A 272 1.41 -24.12 1.77
N PRO A 273 1.61 -25.32 1.20
CA PRO A 273 0.54 -26.32 1.14
C PRO A 273 0.23 -26.94 2.50
N GLU A 274 1.11 -26.89 3.49
CA GLU A 274 0.86 -27.40 4.84
C GLU A 274 -0.07 -26.48 5.63
N ASP A 275 0.18 -25.16 5.55
CA ASP A 275 -0.61 -24.13 6.20
C ASP A 275 -1.82 -23.68 5.35
N GLY A 276 -1.81 -23.98 4.03
CA GLY A 276 -2.85 -23.58 3.07
C GLY A 276 -2.93 -22.09 2.80
N VAL A 277 -1.82 -21.34 2.99
CA VAL A 277 -1.75 -19.88 2.88
C VAL A 277 -0.55 -19.40 2.07
N TYR A 278 -0.57 -18.15 1.61
CA TYR A 278 0.62 -17.50 1.05
C TYR A 278 1.54 -16.98 2.16
N ARG A 279 2.83 -17.27 2.04
CA ARG A 279 3.88 -16.70 2.92
C ARG A 279 4.28 -15.31 2.44
N GLY A 280 4.50 -14.39 3.37
CA GLY A 280 4.98 -13.04 3.08
C GLY A 280 6.39 -13.02 2.48
N ARG A 281 7.25 -14.00 2.83
CA ARG A 281 8.61 -14.12 2.35
C ARG A 281 8.95 -15.57 2.05
N LEU A 282 9.75 -15.80 0.98
CA LEU A 282 10.33 -17.13 0.71
C LEU A 282 11.31 -17.51 1.82
N ALA A 283 11.32 -18.80 2.18
CA ALA A 283 12.31 -19.33 3.10
C ALA A 283 13.70 -19.24 2.45
N GLU A 284 14.65 -18.67 3.17
CA GLU A 284 16.06 -18.74 2.81
C GLU A 284 16.69 -20.01 3.36
N THR A 285 17.69 -20.55 2.66
CA THR A 285 18.45 -21.71 3.10
C THR A 285 19.79 -21.24 3.64
N GLY A 286 20.11 -21.61 4.89
CA GLY A 286 21.40 -21.32 5.48
C GLY A 286 21.35 -21.19 7.01
N PRO A 287 22.52 -21.28 7.69
CA PRO A 287 22.57 -21.30 9.15
C PRO A 287 22.15 -19.98 9.82
N ASN A 288 22.13 -18.89 9.07
CA ASN A 288 21.72 -17.55 9.52
C ASN A 288 20.42 -17.06 8.85
N ALA A 289 19.69 -17.96 8.17
CA ALA A 289 18.43 -17.59 7.53
C ALA A 289 17.42 -17.14 8.61
N PRO A 290 16.80 -15.95 8.45
CA PRO A 290 15.76 -15.54 9.36
C PRO A 290 14.57 -16.51 9.27
N PRO A 291 13.82 -16.74 10.36
CA PRO A 291 12.69 -17.64 10.34
C PRO A 291 11.68 -17.24 9.26
N PRO A 292 11.05 -18.20 8.58
CA PRO A 292 10.07 -17.89 7.55
C PRO A 292 8.91 -17.09 8.19
N ARG A 293 8.52 -15.98 7.57
CA ARG A 293 7.35 -15.20 7.97
C ARG A 293 6.14 -15.81 7.28
N ARG A 294 5.36 -16.61 8.02
CA ARG A 294 4.24 -17.39 7.47
C ARG A 294 3.05 -16.50 7.16
N LEU A 295 2.42 -15.93 8.18
CA LEU A 295 1.28 -15.02 8.04
C LEU A 295 1.74 -13.57 8.13
N ASP A 296 1.48 -12.81 7.07
CA ASP A 296 1.82 -11.40 6.98
C ASP A 296 0.72 -10.69 6.17
N ILE A 297 0.17 -9.61 6.71
CA ILE A 297 -0.86 -8.81 6.03
C ILE A 297 -0.35 -8.19 4.72
N ALA A 298 0.97 -8.09 4.54
CA ALA A 298 1.58 -7.66 3.29
C ALA A 298 1.11 -8.49 2.08
N VAL A 299 0.70 -9.75 2.28
CA VAL A 299 0.12 -10.60 1.24
C VAL A 299 -1.21 -10.06 0.76
N VAL A 300 -2.09 -9.68 1.68
CA VAL A 300 -3.41 -9.07 1.38
C VAL A 300 -3.24 -7.68 0.76
N ILE A 301 -2.33 -6.88 1.32
CA ILE A 301 -1.97 -5.55 0.82
C ILE A 301 -1.43 -5.66 -0.62
N ALA A 302 -0.63 -6.68 -0.94
CA ALA A 302 -0.16 -6.92 -2.29
C ALA A 302 -1.30 -7.14 -3.29
N ALA A 303 -2.31 -7.92 -2.94
CA ALA A 303 -3.46 -8.19 -3.83
C ALA A 303 -4.24 -6.91 -4.16
N ILE A 304 -4.46 -6.03 -3.17
CA ILE A 304 -5.15 -4.75 -3.39
C ILE A 304 -4.30 -3.76 -4.20
N HIS A 305 -3.00 -3.66 -3.92
CA HIS A 305 -2.09 -2.77 -4.66
C HIS A 305 -1.91 -3.21 -6.12
N ALA A 306 -1.78 -4.51 -6.35
CA ALA A 306 -1.66 -5.10 -7.68
C ALA A 306 -2.91 -4.84 -8.54
N GLY A 307 -4.10 -4.76 -7.92
CA GLY A 307 -5.34 -4.43 -8.60
C GLY A 307 -5.76 -5.47 -9.66
N ARG A 308 -5.40 -6.75 -9.48
CA ARG A 308 -5.84 -7.84 -10.36
C ARG A 308 -7.31 -8.10 -10.13
N ARG A 309 -8.10 -8.14 -11.22
CA ARG A 309 -9.56 -8.25 -11.13
C ARG A 309 -10.02 -9.62 -10.61
N ALA A 310 -9.45 -10.70 -11.13
CA ALA A 310 -9.80 -12.08 -10.79
C ALA A 310 -8.63 -13.04 -11.06
N GLY A 311 -8.82 -14.31 -10.67
CA GLY A 311 -7.87 -15.40 -10.89
C GLY A 311 -6.80 -15.48 -9.80
N THR A 312 -5.70 -16.19 -10.08
CA THR A 312 -4.61 -16.38 -9.12
C THR A 312 -4.01 -15.05 -8.65
N HIS A 313 -3.65 -14.99 -7.37
CA HIS A 313 -3.08 -13.80 -6.70
C HIS A 313 -3.99 -12.56 -6.73
N SER A 314 -5.31 -12.74 -6.90
CA SER A 314 -6.33 -11.69 -6.81
C SER A 314 -7.20 -11.88 -5.57
N VAL A 315 -8.19 -10.98 -5.40
CA VAL A 315 -9.20 -11.11 -4.33
C VAL A 315 -10.12 -12.33 -4.48
N THR A 316 -10.19 -12.94 -5.68
CA THR A 316 -10.98 -14.17 -5.91
C THR A 316 -10.16 -15.45 -5.77
N ASP A 317 -8.84 -15.35 -5.56
CA ASP A 317 -7.94 -16.51 -5.38
C ASP A 317 -8.29 -17.27 -4.09
N PRO A 318 -8.59 -18.58 -4.16
CA PRO A 318 -8.83 -19.41 -3.00
C PRO A 318 -7.77 -19.34 -1.91
N LYS A 319 -6.51 -19.34 -2.31
CA LYS A 319 -5.35 -19.25 -1.40
C LYS A 319 -5.25 -17.88 -0.71
N MET A 320 -5.64 -16.82 -1.42
CA MET A 320 -5.69 -15.46 -0.86
C MET A 320 -6.82 -15.31 0.17
N LEU A 321 -8.01 -15.88 -0.13
CA LEU A 321 -9.13 -15.95 0.82
C LEU A 321 -8.75 -16.71 2.09
N ALA A 322 -8.04 -17.84 1.94
CA ALA A 322 -7.52 -18.61 3.08
C ALA A 322 -6.51 -17.79 3.89
N THR A 323 -5.64 -17.03 3.22
CA THR A 323 -4.63 -16.21 3.89
C THR A 323 -5.29 -15.08 4.71
N LEU A 324 -6.26 -14.36 4.15
CA LEU A 324 -7.00 -13.34 4.91
C LEU A 324 -7.73 -13.96 6.11
N PHE A 325 -8.41 -15.09 5.94
CA PHE A 325 -9.13 -15.78 7.01
C PHE A 325 -8.18 -16.25 8.13
N ALA A 326 -6.99 -16.74 7.78
CA ALA A 326 -5.98 -17.13 8.75
C ALA A 326 -5.43 -15.92 9.53
N LEU A 327 -5.22 -14.79 8.86
CA LEU A 327 -4.82 -13.53 9.50
C LEU A 327 -5.89 -13.00 10.47
N GLU A 328 -7.18 -13.07 10.09
CA GLU A 328 -8.27 -12.69 10.99
C GLU A 328 -8.21 -13.49 12.28
N ARG A 329 -8.07 -14.84 12.19
CA ARG A 329 -7.97 -15.71 13.35
C ARG A 329 -6.73 -15.42 14.20
N LEU A 330 -5.58 -15.21 13.56
CA LEU A 330 -4.35 -14.83 14.25
C LEU A 330 -4.57 -13.62 15.15
N PHE A 331 -5.10 -12.51 14.59
CA PHE A 331 -5.28 -11.29 15.36
C PHE A 331 -6.49 -11.31 16.32
N GLU A 332 -7.47 -12.18 16.08
CA GLU A 332 -8.53 -12.48 17.08
C GLU A 332 -7.93 -13.10 18.35
N GLU A 333 -6.93 -13.96 18.21
CA GLU A 333 -6.25 -14.64 19.33
C GLU A 333 -5.23 -13.71 20.00
N GLU A 334 -4.40 -13.01 19.23
CA GLU A 334 -3.31 -12.17 19.74
C GLU A 334 -3.79 -10.88 20.39
N TYR A 335 -4.76 -10.16 19.76
CA TYR A 335 -5.09 -8.81 20.20
C TYR A 335 -6.21 -8.73 21.22
N PRO A 336 -5.93 -8.26 22.46
CA PRO A 336 -6.96 -8.10 23.49
C PRO A 336 -8.16 -7.26 23.04
N ILE A 337 -7.96 -6.21 22.23
CA ILE A 337 -9.05 -5.35 21.73
C ILE A 337 -10.07 -6.11 20.85
N ASN A 338 -9.67 -7.24 20.27
CA ASN A 338 -10.54 -8.06 19.43
C ASN A 338 -11.44 -9.01 20.21
N ARG A 339 -11.07 -9.36 21.47
CA ARG A 339 -11.80 -10.34 22.29
C ARG A 339 -13.21 -9.89 22.67
N ALA A 340 -13.40 -8.59 22.86
CA ALA A 340 -14.69 -8.00 23.26
C ALA A 340 -15.21 -7.01 22.21
N ARG A 341 -14.93 -7.26 20.91
CA ARG A 341 -15.42 -6.38 19.86
C ARG A 341 -16.94 -6.51 19.67
N PRO A 342 -17.65 -5.46 19.31
CA PRO A 342 -19.05 -5.51 18.91
C PRO A 342 -19.26 -6.46 17.73
N ALA A 343 -20.46 -7.04 17.63
CA ALA A 343 -20.79 -8.00 16.57
C ALA A 343 -20.80 -7.39 15.14
N ASP A 344 -20.92 -6.08 15.04
CA ASP A 344 -20.86 -5.29 13.81
C ASP A 344 -19.43 -4.84 13.44
N CYS A 345 -18.42 -5.20 14.25
CA CYS A 345 -17.02 -4.94 13.97
C CYS A 345 -16.28 -6.22 13.51
N ALA A 346 -15.38 -6.07 12.53
CA ALA A 346 -14.38 -7.08 12.18
C ALA A 346 -13.17 -6.98 13.11
N PRO A 347 -12.24 -7.97 13.16
CA PRO A 347 -11.04 -7.84 13.96
C PRO A 347 -10.12 -6.71 13.44
N ALA A 348 -9.50 -6.00 14.35
CA ALA A 348 -8.40 -5.09 14.05
C ALA A 348 -7.16 -5.92 13.66
N LEU A 349 -6.45 -5.54 12.62
CA LEU A 349 -5.36 -6.31 12.05
C LEU A 349 -4.02 -5.59 12.17
N GLY A 350 -2.98 -6.34 12.54
CA GLY A 350 -1.59 -5.89 12.58
C GLY A 350 -0.82 -6.24 11.31
N ARG A 351 0.53 -6.31 11.42
CA ARG A 351 1.40 -6.72 10.32
C ARG A 351 1.56 -8.26 10.28
N TYR A 352 2.05 -8.86 11.33
CA TYR A 352 2.35 -10.30 11.47
C TYR A 352 2.42 -10.68 12.95
N ALA A 353 2.44 -11.98 13.24
CA ALA A 353 2.54 -12.51 14.59
C ALA A 353 3.82 -12.05 15.31
N GLY A 354 3.66 -11.59 16.54
CA GLY A 354 4.80 -11.17 17.39
C GLY A 354 5.44 -9.85 16.95
N ASP A 355 4.76 -9.03 16.16
CA ASP A 355 5.21 -7.66 15.85
C ASP A 355 5.39 -6.87 17.14
N SER A 356 6.58 -6.27 17.30
CA SER A 356 6.93 -5.48 18.49
C SER A 356 7.22 -4.01 18.17
N TYR A 357 7.03 -3.58 16.90
CA TYR A 357 7.28 -2.21 16.50
C TYR A 357 6.34 -1.26 17.25
N PHE A 358 6.89 -0.31 18.00
CA PHE A 358 6.16 0.58 18.92
C PHE A 358 5.25 -0.21 19.88
N SER A 359 3.94 -0.19 19.68
CA SER A 359 2.99 -0.92 20.52
C SER A 359 2.77 -2.37 20.10
N GLY A 360 3.33 -2.80 18.97
CA GLY A 360 2.96 -4.08 18.32
C GLY A 360 1.47 -4.14 18.02
N GLY A 361 0.85 -2.99 17.79
CA GLY A 361 -0.59 -2.83 17.72
C GLY A 361 -1.19 -3.17 16.35
N ALA A 362 -2.48 -2.88 16.25
CA ALA A 362 -3.17 -2.90 14.98
C ALA A 362 -2.78 -1.68 14.15
N TYR A 363 -2.81 -1.83 12.83
CA TYR A 363 -2.52 -0.75 11.90
C TYR A 363 -3.79 -0.29 11.20
N TYR A 364 -3.97 1.03 11.06
CA TYR A 364 -5.10 1.57 10.31
C TYR A 364 -5.08 1.07 8.87
N PHE A 365 -3.94 1.13 8.19
CA PHE A 365 -3.84 0.67 6.79
C PHE A 365 -4.00 -0.85 6.64
N SER A 366 -3.61 -1.69 7.61
CA SER A 366 -3.84 -3.14 7.58
C SER A 366 -5.32 -3.47 7.69
N THR A 367 -6.02 -2.83 8.65
CA THR A 367 -7.45 -3.01 8.86
C THR A 367 -8.28 -2.47 7.67
N LEU A 368 -7.89 -1.32 7.13
CA LEU A 368 -8.49 -0.73 5.92
C LEU A 368 -8.16 -1.56 4.66
N GLY A 369 -6.97 -2.16 4.59
CA GLY A 369 -6.59 -3.07 3.51
C GLY A 369 -7.51 -4.30 3.45
N ALA A 370 -7.85 -4.88 4.61
CA ALA A 370 -8.82 -5.97 4.66
C ALA A 370 -10.25 -5.51 4.28
N ALA A 371 -10.64 -4.27 4.65
CA ALA A 371 -11.90 -3.68 4.18
C ALA A 371 -11.91 -3.56 2.65
N GLN A 372 -10.85 -2.99 2.09
CA GLN A 372 -10.71 -2.81 0.64
C GLN A 372 -10.71 -4.15 -0.10
N PHE A 373 -10.03 -5.17 0.43
CA PHE A 373 -10.04 -6.53 -0.12
C PHE A 373 -11.48 -7.08 -0.20
N CYS A 374 -12.26 -6.94 0.88
CA CYS A 374 -13.64 -7.39 0.91
C CYS A 374 -14.51 -6.63 -0.10
N PHE A 375 -14.33 -5.32 -0.26
CA PHE A 375 -15.05 -4.52 -1.25
C PHE A 375 -14.69 -4.91 -2.68
N LEU A 376 -13.41 -5.17 -2.95
CA LEU A 376 -12.98 -5.65 -4.27
C LEU A 376 -13.51 -7.07 -4.57
N LEU A 377 -13.62 -7.94 -3.56
CA LEU A 377 -14.27 -9.24 -3.71
C LEU A 377 -15.77 -9.08 -4.00
N ALA A 378 -16.45 -8.15 -3.32
CA ALA A 378 -17.86 -7.84 -3.59
C ALA A 378 -18.04 -7.30 -5.02
N GLN A 379 -17.15 -6.41 -5.47
CA GLN A 379 -17.13 -5.91 -6.84
C GLN A 379 -16.95 -7.05 -7.85
N ALA A 380 -15.93 -7.89 -7.67
CA ALA A 380 -15.63 -9.01 -8.57
C ALA A 380 -16.83 -9.98 -8.67
N ALA A 381 -17.46 -10.32 -7.53
CA ALA A 381 -18.65 -11.15 -7.51
C ALA A 381 -19.83 -10.47 -8.21
N GLY A 382 -20.03 -9.16 -8.02
CA GLY A 382 -21.06 -8.37 -8.73
C GLY A 382 -20.81 -8.30 -10.23
N GLU A 383 -19.57 -8.15 -10.67
CA GLU A 383 -19.18 -8.14 -12.10
C GLU A 383 -19.28 -9.52 -12.76
N GLY A 384 -19.54 -10.57 -12.00
CA GLY A 384 -19.67 -11.93 -12.53
C GLY A 384 -18.37 -12.73 -12.61
N GLU A 385 -17.30 -12.23 -12.01
CA GLU A 385 -16.02 -12.92 -11.99
C GLU A 385 -16.10 -14.26 -11.25
N GLU A 386 -15.26 -15.20 -11.65
CA GLU A 386 -15.22 -16.54 -11.07
C GLU A 386 -14.61 -16.51 -9.67
N VAL A 387 -15.31 -17.08 -8.69
CA VAL A 387 -14.82 -17.30 -7.32
C VAL A 387 -14.79 -18.81 -7.05
N PRO A 388 -13.63 -19.46 -7.16
CA PRO A 388 -13.52 -20.91 -7.05
C PRO A 388 -13.75 -21.40 -5.60
N VAL A 389 -14.47 -22.53 -5.46
CA VAL A 389 -14.64 -23.24 -4.20
C VAL A 389 -13.71 -24.44 -4.19
N THR A 390 -12.60 -24.30 -3.48
CA THR A 390 -11.57 -25.34 -3.33
C THR A 390 -11.44 -25.76 -1.87
N GLY A 391 -10.47 -26.62 -1.55
CA GLY A 391 -10.16 -26.97 -0.16
C GLY A 391 -9.80 -25.73 0.67
N GLU A 392 -9.03 -24.81 0.10
CA GLU A 392 -8.54 -23.59 0.75
C GLU A 392 -9.67 -22.56 0.95
N SER A 393 -10.51 -22.33 -0.05
CA SER A 393 -11.55 -21.28 0.02
C SER A 393 -12.85 -21.72 0.68
N ARG A 394 -13.11 -23.03 0.83
CA ARG A 394 -14.40 -23.53 1.34
C ARG A 394 -14.75 -22.99 2.74
N ALA A 395 -13.82 -23.08 3.68
CA ALA A 395 -14.06 -22.60 5.04
C ALA A 395 -14.18 -21.06 5.11
N PRO A 396 -13.28 -20.26 4.48
CA PRO A 396 -13.43 -18.81 4.36
C PRO A 396 -14.77 -18.36 3.76
N LEU A 397 -15.18 -18.98 2.65
CA LEU A 397 -16.43 -18.65 1.97
C LEU A 397 -17.66 -19.01 2.81
N ALA A 398 -17.66 -20.19 3.45
CA ALA A 398 -18.75 -20.60 4.35
C ALA A 398 -18.88 -19.66 5.56
N ALA A 399 -17.73 -19.24 6.14
CA ALA A 399 -17.72 -18.26 7.24
C ALA A 399 -18.25 -16.89 6.80
N MET A 400 -17.82 -16.40 5.62
CA MET A 400 -18.27 -15.12 5.08
C MET A 400 -19.79 -15.15 4.77
N LEU A 401 -20.27 -16.23 4.17
CA LEU A 401 -21.69 -16.44 3.86
C LEU A 401 -22.54 -16.77 5.11
N ARG A 402 -21.91 -17.02 6.26
CA ARG A 402 -22.58 -17.46 7.50
C ARG A 402 -23.48 -18.67 7.28
N THR A 403 -23.00 -19.65 6.50
CA THR A 403 -23.77 -20.85 6.14
C THR A 403 -23.10 -22.12 6.65
N SER A 404 -23.90 -23.05 7.14
CA SER A 404 -23.51 -24.45 7.42
C SER A 404 -23.82 -25.39 6.24
N ALA A 405 -24.53 -24.91 5.23
CA ALA A 405 -24.83 -25.68 4.04
C ALA A 405 -23.57 -25.95 3.22
N ALA A 406 -23.49 -27.09 2.57
CA ALA A 406 -22.41 -27.42 1.67
C ALA A 406 -22.38 -26.42 0.50
N LEU A 407 -21.22 -25.81 0.27
CA LEU A 407 -21.02 -24.98 -0.91
C LEU A 407 -20.87 -25.88 -2.16
N PRO A 408 -21.32 -25.40 -3.33
CA PRO A 408 -21.17 -26.14 -4.58
C PRO A 408 -19.69 -26.42 -4.87
N GLU A 409 -19.42 -27.47 -5.64
CA GLU A 409 -18.08 -27.69 -6.21
C GLU A 409 -17.86 -26.80 -7.43
N GLY A 410 -16.60 -26.44 -7.69
CA GLY A 410 -16.23 -25.55 -8.77
C GLY A 410 -16.31 -24.08 -8.38
N ALA A 411 -16.98 -23.24 -9.17
CA ALA A 411 -17.10 -21.81 -8.90
C ALA A 411 -18.48 -21.46 -8.31
N LEU A 412 -18.54 -20.43 -7.48
CA LEU A 412 -19.80 -19.86 -7.03
C LEU A 412 -20.54 -19.22 -8.21
N ALA A 413 -21.83 -19.54 -8.37
CA ALA A 413 -22.68 -19.03 -9.43
C ALA A 413 -24.09 -18.66 -8.91
N GLY A 414 -24.84 -17.85 -9.69
CA GLY A 414 -26.22 -17.46 -9.38
C GLY A 414 -26.33 -16.89 -7.96
N ARG A 415 -27.35 -17.32 -7.22
CA ARG A 415 -27.66 -16.84 -5.86
C ARG A 415 -26.49 -16.93 -4.85
N PHE A 416 -25.56 -17.88 -5.03
CA PHE A 416 -24.40 -17.99 -4.13
C PHE A 416 -23.38 -16.89 -4.39
N ARG A 417 -23.19 -16.49 -5.65
CA ARG A 417 -22.33 -15.37 -6.00
C ARG A 417 -22.94 -14.04 -5.55
N GLU A 418 -24.23 -13.86 -5.73
CA GLU A 418 -24.98 -12.69 -5.24
C GLU A 418 -24.86 -12.57 -3.71
N ALA A 419 -25.13 -13.67 -2.99
CA ALA A 419 -24.98 -13.71 -1.54
C ALA A 419 -23.54 -13.45 -1.09
N LEU A 420 -22.51 -13.86 -1.87
CA LEU A 420 -21.12 -13.54 -1.59
C LEU A 420 -20.86 -12.05 -1.76
N ALA A 421 -21.36 -11.41 -2.83
CA ALA A 421 -21.19 -9.97 -3.04
C ALA A 421 -21.73 -9.17 -1.85
N GLU A 422 -22.94 -9.48 -1.39
CA GLU A 422 -23.51 -8.86 -0.20
C GLU A 422 -22.71 -9.16 1.09
N ALA A 423 -22.28 -10.41 1.27
CA ALA A 423 -21.55 -10.83 2.48
C ALA A 423 -20.16 -10.16 2.52
N ALA A 424 -19.49 -10.08 1.40
CA ALA A 424 -18.19 -9.39 1.29
C ALA A 424 -18.34 -7.88 1.52
N LEU A 425 -19.37 -7.23 0.95
CA LEU A 425 -19.68 -5.82 1.22
C LEU A 425 -19.90 -5.58 2.72
N ARG A 426 -20.74 -6.41 3.36
CA ARG A 426 -20.98 -6.33 4.81
C ARG A 426 -19.70 -6.54 5.62
N ARG A 427 -18.83 -7.48 5.20
CA ARG A 427 -17.55 -7.72 5.90
C ARG A 427 -16.63 -6.52 5.80
N GLY A 428 -16.55 -5.87 4.64
CA GLY A 428 -15.82 -4.60 4.45
C GLY A 428 -16.37 -3.49 5.36
N ASP A 429 -17.70 -3.37 5.47
CA ASP A 429 -18.33 -2.40 6.37
C ASP A 429 -18.04 -2.69 7.86
N MET A 430 -17.92 -3.94 8.26
CA MET A 430 -17.49 -4.30 9.61
C MET A 430 -16.06 -3.88 9.92
N TYR A 431 -15.13 -3.92 8.96
CA TYR A 431 -13.79 -3.37 9.11
C TYR A 431 -13.80 -1.84 9.20
N LEU A 432 -14.64 -1.16 8.43
CA LEU A 432 -14.83 0.29 8.58
C LEU A 432 -15.38 0.66 9.96
N ALA A 433 -16.30 -0.16 10.51
CA ALA A 433 -16.81 0.03 11.87
C ALA A 433 -15.69 -0.12 12.92
N THR A 434 -14.77 -1.06 12.72
CA THR A 434 -13.57 -1.20 13.59
C THR A 434 -12.70 0.05 13.51
N VAL A 435 -12.39 0.54 12.31
CA VAL A 435 -11.62 1.77 12.14
C VAL A 435 -12.31 2.96 12.80
N ARG A 436 -13.64 3.11 12.61
CA ARG A 436 -14.43 4.14 13.28
C ARG A 436 -14.29 4.09 14.80
N ARG A 437 -14.34 2.90 15.38
CA ARG A 437 -14.26 2.70 16.83
C ARG A 437 -12.94 3.22 17.41
N PHE A 438 -11.85 3.08 16.68
CA PHE A 438 -10.51 3.46 17.13
C PHE A 438 -10.00 4.77 16.49
N THR A 439 -10.82 5.44 15.69
CA THR A 439 -10.53 6.81 15.22
C THR A 439 -10.82 7.80 16.32
N PRO A 440 -9.84 8.64 16.73
CA PRO A 440 -10.04 9.64 17.77
C PRO A 440 -11.04 10.73 17.34
N ALA A 441 -11.52 11.53 18.31
CA ALA A 441 -12.44 12.63 18.04
C ALA A 441 -11.85 13.70 17.10
N SER A 442 -10.52 13.83 17.05
CA SER A 442 -9.79 14.68 16.10
C SER A 442 -9.88 14.18 14.64
N ARG A 443 -10.32 12.96 14.41
CA ARG A 443 -10.37 12.24 13.12
C ARG A 443 -9.00 11.93 12.53
N GLU A 444 -7.92 12.22 13.21
CA GLU A 444 -6.56 11.91 12.77
C GLU A 444 -6.30 10.41 12.81
N LEU A 445 -5.58 9.92 11.79
CA LEU A 445 -5.15 8.53 11.72
C LEU A 445 -3.63 8.47 11.87
N ALA A 446 -3.21 7.78 12.93
CA ALA A 446 -1.82 7.44 13.14
C ALA A 446 -1.42 6.23 12.24
N GLU A 447 -0.22 5.73 12.41
CA GLU A 447 0.21 4.47 11.82
C GLU A 447 -0.50 3.29 12.47
N GLN A 448 -0.48 3.27 13.81
CA GLN A 448 -1.00 2.19 14.64
C GLN A 448 -2.05 2.69 15.62
N PHE A 449 -2.77 1.73 16.17
CA PHE A 449 -3.51 1.86 17.42
C PHE A 449 -3.24 0.65 18.31
N SER A 450 -3.13 0.90 19.61
CA SER A 450 -2.72 -0.08 20.62
C SER A 450 -3.61 -1.32 20.60
N GLN A 451 -3.00 -2.50 20.63
CA GLN A 451 -3.72 -3.78 20.74
C GLN A 451 -4.43 -3.98 22.08
N HIS A 452 -4.19 -3.12 23.08
CA HIS A 452 -4.76 -3.24 24.43
C HIS A 452 -5.97 -2.32 24.64
N ASP A 453 -5.85 -1.06 24.26
CA ASP A 453 -6.87 -0.03 24.53
C ASP A 453 -7.31 0.76 23.29
N GLY A 454 -6.64 0.55 22.13
CA GLY A 454 -6.95 1.23 20.89
C GLY A 454 -6.43 2.68 20.80
N ALA A 455 -5.60 3.13 21.73
CA ALA A 455 -5.00 4.46 21.66
C ALA A 455 -4.06 4.57 20.44
N PRO A 456 -4.05 5.72 19.72
CA PRO A 456 -3.13 5.94 18.60
C PRO A 456 -1.67 5.83 19.04
N SER A 457 -0.83 5.20 18.23
CA SER A 457 0.60 5.02 18.51
C SER A 457 1.44 5.05 17.23
N SER A 458 2.78 5.07 17.38
CA SER A 458 3.74 5.25 16.29
C SER A 458 3.58 6.62 15.60
N ALA A 459 3.76 6.71 14.28
CA ALA A 459 3.69 7.98 13.56
C ALA A 459 2.27 8.56 13.55
N ASP A 460 2.12 9.79 14.04
CA ASP A 460 0.87 10.54 13.88
C ASP A 460 0.68 10.97 12.43
N ASN A 461 -0.56 11.15 12.02
CA ASN A 461 -0.91 11.68 10.71
C ASN A 461 -0.22 10.95 9.54
N LEU A 462 -0.17 9.60 9.60
CA LEU A 462 0.41 8.81 8.53
C LEU A 462 -0.43 8.96 7.25
N THR A 463 0.18 9.48 6.18
CA THR A 463 -0.54 9.74 4.91
C THR A 463 -1.02 8.45 4.24
N TRP A 464 -0.31 7.35 4.40
CA TRP A 464 -0.73 6.04 3.92
C TRP A 464 -2.02 5.56 4.61
N SER A 465 -2.20 5.80 5.92
CA SER A 465 -3.46 5.47 6.61
C SER A 465 -4.64 6.24 6.02
N TYR A 466 -4.47 7.52 5.70
CA TYR A 466 -5.49 8.33 5.02
C TYR A 466 -5.76 7.86 3.59
N ALA A 467 -4.71 7.53 2.83
CA ALA A 467 -4.83 7.02 1.47
C ALA A 467 -5.63 5.71 1.44
N CYS A 468 -5.34 4.77 2.35
CA CYS A 468 -6.09 3.52 2.47
C CYS A 468 -7.56 3.74 2.80
N PHE A 469 -7.91 4.76 3.59
CA PHE A 469 -9.31 5.08 3.86
C PHE A 469 -10.03 5.53 2.58
N VAL A 470 -9.42 6.40 1.81
CA VAL A 470 -9.98 6.92 0.54
C VAL A 470 -10.14 5.78 -0.48
N THR A 471 -9.10 4.96 -0.68
CA THR A 471 -9.15 3.87 -1.66
C THR A 471 -10.11 2.75 -1.25
N ALA A 472 -10.26 2.47 0.06
CA ALA A 472 -11.26 1.52 0.55
C ALA A 472 -12.70 1.99 0.25
N LEU A 473 -13.01 3.28 0.46
CA LEU A 473 -14.33 3.82 0.12
C LEU A 473 -14.57 3.87 -1.39
N ALA A 474 -13.55 4.16 -2.19
CA ALA A 474 -13.65 4.09 -3.64
C ALA A 474 -13.96 2.65 -4.11
N ALA A 475 -13.30 1.64 -3.52
CA ALA A 475 -13.60 0.23 -3.78
C ALA A 475 -15.04 -0.14 -3.35
N ARG A 476 -15.49 0.36 -2.20
CA ARG A 476 -16.88 0.16 -1.73
C ARG A 476 -17.91 0.72 -2.73
N ARG A 477 -17.68 1.92 -3.24
CA ARG A 477 -18.57 2.55 -4.25
C ARG A 477 -18.65 1.68 -5.50
N ARG A 478 -17.47 1.27 -6.06
CA ARG A 478 -17.43 0.37 -7.23
C ARG A 478 -18.14 -0.96 -7.00
N ALA A 479 -18.04 -1.53 -5.78
CA ALA A 479 -18.76 -2.74 -5.42
C ALA A 479 -20.28 -2.54 -5.49
N LEU A 480 -20.80 -1.43 -4.96
CA LEU A 480 -22.22 -1.10 -5.02
C LEU A 480 -22.71 -0.88 -6.46
N GLU A 481 -21.91 -0.20 -7.29
CA GLU A 481 -22.20 0.01 -8.70
C GLU A 481 -22.28 -1.31 -9.48
N ALA A 482 -21.31 -2.21 -9.25
CA ALA A 482 -21.28 -3.55 -9.84
C ALA A 482 -22.47 -4.42 -9.41
N MET A 483 -22.81 -4.41 -8.11
CA MET A 483 -23.96 -5.14 -7.58
C MET A 483 -25.27 -4.59 -8.15
N ALA A 484 -25.44 -3.28 -8.22
CA ALA A 484 -26.63 -2.65 -8.81
C ALA A 484 -26.79 -3.00 -10.29
N ALA A 485 -25.70 -2.99 -11.06
CA ALA A 485 -25.70 -3.38 -12.47
C ALA A 485 -26.09 -4.85 -12.67
N ALA A 486 -25.76 -5.72 -11.72
CA ALA A 486 -26.14 -7.13 -11.71
C ALA A 486 -27.56 -7.41 -11.16
N GLY A 487 -28.27 -6.38 -10.68
CA GLY A 487 -29.58 -6.53 -10.05
C GLY A 487 -29.55 -7.14 -8.65
N VAL A 488 -28.41 -7.12 -8.00
CA VAL A 488 -28.21 -7.52 -6.59
C VAL A 488 -28.59 -6.32 -5.71
N SER A 489 -29.64 -6.47 -4.89
CA SER A 489 -30.20 -5.37 -4.07
C SER A 489 -29.78 -5.47 -2.61
#